data_2a68b3f9dcb8b9412299739b4fdd89f1
#
_entry.id   2a68b3f9dcb8b9412299739b4fdd89f1
#
_cell.length_a   1.000
_cell.length_b   1.000
_cell.length_c   1.000
_cell.angle_alpha   90.00
_cell.angle_beta   90.00
_cell.angle_gamma   90.00
#
_symmetry.space_group_name_H-M   'P 1'
#
loop_
_entity.id
_entity.type
_entity.pdbx_description
1 polymer ?
#
loop_
_entity_poly.entity_id
_entity_poly.type
_entity_poly.pdbx_seq_one_letter_code
_entity_poly.pdbx_strand_id
1 'polypeptide(L)'
;RAPEYNELFSGDPVWVTESLGGQGMDGRTLVTRTSFRYLHTLYNLGPSPEPNLTVLWSKDSPETWKKFCSKVSIDTSAIQYENDDLMRPDYGDDYGIACCVSPMKIGKQMQLFGARANLAKALLYAINGGRDEISGVQVSPKFEPITSEYLDYDEVLDKFETMMRWLAKVYVNALKVIHYMHDKYAYEAYQMALHDGDVERIRATGIAGISIVADSLAAIRDTKVKVIRDERGLAVDFEREGEYVPFGNNDDRTDAIAVKVTERFMEYLRMHETYRGAKPTQSLLTITSNVVYGKKTGTTPDGRQAGTPFAPGANPMNGRDKKGAVAALASVAKLPFQHAHDGISYTFAITPSTLGHSE
;
A
#
# COMPACT_ATOMS: atom_id res chain seq x y z
N ARG A 1 -24.88 -3.42 13.33
CA ARG A 1 -24.38 -4.72 12.93
C ARG A 1 -24.40 -5.69 14.09
N ALA A 2 -24.88 -6.95 13.91
CA ALA A 2 -24.88 -7.93 14.98
C ALA A 2 -23.44 -8.43 15.23
N PRO A 3 -22.99 -8.58 16.49
CA PRO A 3 -21.65 -9.07 16.80
C PRO A 3 -21.33 -10.43 16.16
N GLU A 4 -22.28 -11.34 16.18
CA GLU A 4 -22.16 -12.69 15.60
C GLU A 4 -21.87 -12.65 14.10
N TYR A 5 -22.35 -11.63 13.44
CA TYR A 5 -22.15 -11.42 12.03
C TYR A 5 -20.68 -11.09 11.72
N ASN A 6 -20.08 -10.24 12.54
CA ASN A 6 -18.66 -9.91 12.41
C ASN A 6 -17.76 -11.11 12.73
N GLU A 7 -18.12 -11.90 13.74
CA GLU A 7 -17.38 -13.10 14.13
C GLU A 7 -17.45 -14.17 13.04
N LEU A 8 -18.64 -14.44 12.53
CA LEU A 8 -18.88 -15.46 11.51
C LEU A 8 -18.10 -15.23 10.22
N PHE A 9 -17.95 -13.99 9.80
CA PHE A 9 -17.34 -13.63 8.53
C PHE A 9 -15.94 -12.99 8.68
N SER A 10 -15.40 -12.96 9.89
CA SER A 10 -14.13 -12.29 10.20
C SER A 10 -14.08 -10.85 9.71
N GLY A 11 -15.20 -10.17 9.79
CA GLY A 11 -15.41 -8.83 9.27
C GLY A 11 -16.75 -8.72 8.55
N ASP A 12 -16.82 -7.90 7.53
CA ASP A 12 -18.03 -7.69 6.79
C ASP A 12 -18.10 -8.57 5.55
N PRO A 13 -19.16 -9.37 5.38
CA PRO A 13 -19.34 -10.14 4.15
C PRO A 13 -19.81 -9.27 2.98
N VAL A 14 -20.22 -8.05 3.24
CA VAL A 14 -20.64 -7.07 2.23
C VAL A 14 -19.70 -5.89 2.26
N TRP A 15 -18.65 -5.98 1.47
CA TRP A 15 -17.71 -4.88 1.27
C TRP A 15 -18.28 -3.93 0.24
N VAL A 16 -18.93 -2.89 0.72
CA VAL A 16 -19.51 -1.85 -0.14
C VAL A 16 -18.78 -0.54 0.10
N THR A 17 -18.23 0.03 -0.96
CA THR A 17 -17.68 1.37 -0.94
C THR A 17 -18.61 2.32 -1.66
N GLU A 18 -19.07 3.33 -0.96
CA GLU A 18 -19.85 4.43 -1.52
C GLU A 18 -18.94 5.61 -1.80
N SER A 19 -18.82 6.00 -3.07
CA SER A 19 -17.98 7.13 -3.51
C SER A 19 -18.81 8.40 -3.62
N LEU A 20 -18.40 9.45 -2.92
CA LEU A 20 -19.15 10.70 -2.80
C LEU A 20 -18.36 11.92 -3.26
N GLY A 21 -18.98 12.80 -4.02
CA GLY A 21 -18.35 14.05 -4.46
C GLY A 21 -17.56 13.89 -5.75
N GLY A 22 -16.40 14.53 -5.82
CA GLY A 22 -15.60 14.61 -7.05
C GLY A 22 -16.02 15.73 -7.98
N GLN A 23 -15.38 15.78 -9.15
CA GLN A 23 -15.62 16.75 -10.22
C GLN A 23 -15.95 16.04 -11.53
N GLY A 24 -16.85 16.62 -12.31
CA GLY A 24 -17.06 16.21 -13.70
C GLY A 24 -15.88 16.61 -14.60
N MET A 25 -15.75 15.94 -15.74
CA MET A 25 -14.73 16.28 -16.74
C MET A 25 -14.91 17.70 -17.31
N ASP A 26 -16.11 18.27 -17.14
CA ASP A 26 -16.45 19.66 -17.49
C ASP A 26 -16.13 20.67 -16.38
N GLY A 27 -15.52 20.22 -15.27
CA GLY A 27 -15.20 21.04 -14.11
C GLY A 27 -16.37 21.31 -13.16
N ARG A 28 -17.56 20.76 -13.44
CA ARG A 28 -18.72 20.87 -12.56
C ARG A 28 -18.54 19.99 -11.33
N THR A 29 -18.87 20.52 -10.14
CA THR A 29 -18.89 19.67 -8.94
C THR A 29 -19.99 18.62 -9.00
N LEU A 30 -19.65 17.40 -8.59
CA LEU A 30 -20.60 16.30 -8.42
C LEU A 30 -21.18 16.23 -7.01
N VAL A 31 -20.78 17.15 -6.13
CA VAL A 31 -21.35 17.28 -4.78
C VAL A 31 -22.80 17.75 -4.86
N THR A 32 -23.70 16.98 -4.27
CA THR A 32 -25.14 17.25 -4.23
C THR A 32 -25.65 17.29 -2.80
N ARG A 33 -26.91 17.69 -2.60
CA ARG A 33 -27.56 17.56 -1.29
C ARG A 33 -27.54 16.13 -0.77
N THR A 34 -27.60 15.15 -1.67
CA THR A 34 -27.56 13.73 -1.32
C THR A 34 -26.19 13.35 -0.78
N SER A 35 -25.09 13.90 -1.30
CA SER A 35 -23.75 13.67 -0.77
C SER A 35 -23.65 14.03 0.73
N PHE A 36 -24.22 15.18 1.12
CA PHE A 36 -24.29 15.56 2.54
C PHE A 36 -25.14 14.59 3.38
N ARG A 37 -26.25 14.10 2.83
CA ARG A 37 -27.11 13.13 3.51
C ARG A 37 -26.43 11.80 3.73
N TYR A 38 -25.65 11.31 2.76
CA TYR A 38 -24.87 10.09 2.90
C TYR A 38 -23.86 10.20 4.05
N LEU A 39 -23.07 11.26 4.09
CA LEU A 39 -22.13 11.44 5.22
C LEU A 39 -22.85 11.59 6.56
N HIS A 40 -24.04 12.23 6.58
CA HIS A 40 -24.82 12.39 7.79
C HIS A 40 -25.30 11.04 8.38
N THR A 41 -25.35 9.97 7.57
CA THR A 41 -25.72 8.63 8.08
C THR A 41 -24.77 8.14 9.17
N LEU A 42 -23.51 8.59 9.18
CA LEU A 42 -22.55 8.24 10.24
C LEU A 42 -22.97 8.77 11.62
N TYR A 43 -23.68 9.90 11.67
CA TYR A 43 -24.25 10.39 12.93
C TYR A 43 -25.48 9.59 13.37
N ASN A 44 -26.28 9.11 12.40
CA ASN A 44 -27.52 8.38 12.69
C ASN A 44 -27.26 6.93 13.08
N LEU A 45 -26.29 6.28 12.41
CA LEU A 45 -25.98 4.84 12.57
C LEU A 45 -24.78 4.59 13.48
N GLY A 46 -24.05 5.63 13.83
CA GLY A 46 -22.75 5.54 14.48
C GLY A 46 -21.62 5.25 13.49
N PRO A 47 -20.37 5.49 13.89
CA PRO A 47 -19.21 5.21 13.08
C PRO A 47 -19.12 3.71 12.82
N SER A 48 -19.02 3.33 11.57
CA SER A 48 -18.88 1.94 11.15
C SER A 48 -17.84 1.87 10.02
N PRO A 49 -16.95 0.88 10.03
CA PRO A 49 -16.00 0.70 8.95
C PRO A 49 -16.66 0.29 7.63
N GLU A 50 -17.89 -0.26 7.69
CA GLU A 50 -18.64 -0.71 6.53
C GLU A 50 -20.14 -0.30 6.64
N PRO A 51 -20.75 0.15 5.56
CA PRO A 51 -20.15 0.46 4.26
C PRO A 51 -19.08 1.54 4.36
N ASN A 52 -18.01 1.39 3.57
CA ASN A 52 -16.93 2.35 3.53
C ASN A 52 -17.39 3.63 2.78
N LEU A 53 -17.35 4.77 3.41
CA LEU A 53 -17.67 6.05 2.79
C LEU A 53 -16.38 6.73 2.33
N THR A 54 -16.21 6.82 1.01
CA THR A 54 -15.05 7.45 0.39
C THR A 54 -15.45 8.79 -0.23
N VAL A 55 -14.81 9.85 0.24
CA VAL A 55 -14.93 11.18 -0.36
C VAL A 55 -13.90 11.33 -1.48
N LEU A 56 -14.38 11.53 -2.69
CA LEU A 56 -13.57 11.92 -3.84
C LEU A 56 -13.22 13.40 -3.68
N TRP A 57 -12.05 13.63 -3.12
CA TRP A 57 -11.60 14.97 -2.77
C TRP A 57 -10.97 15.68 -3.97
N SER A 58 -11.41 16.92 -4.20
CA SER A 58 -10.80 17.83 -5.16
C SER A 58 -10.53 19.18 -4.50
N LYS A 59 -9.43 19.84 -4.92
CA LYS A 59 -9.16 21.21 -4.50
C LYS A 59 -10.29 22.18 -4.87
N ASP A 60 -11.03 21.88 -5.96
CA ASP A 60 -12.12 22.68 -6.49
C ASP A 60 -13.49 22.33 -5.90
N SER A 61 -13.55 21.38 -4.95
CA SER A 61 -14.77 21.06 -4.22
C SER A 61 -15.29 22.27 -3.44
N PRO A 62 -16.64 22.44 -3.30
CA PRO A 62 -17.22 23.53 -2.53
C PRO A 62 -16.70 23.59 -1.09
N GLU A 63 -16.39 24.79 -0.60
CA GLU A 63 -15.87 24.98 0.77
C GLU A 63 -16.81 24.43 1.85
N THR A 64 -18.13 24.56 1.64
CA THR A 64 -19.13 23.98 2.55
C THR A 64 -19.03 22.46 2.63
N TRP A 65 -18.71 21.80 1.51
CA TRP A 65 -18.49 20.36 1.47
C TRP A 65 -17.20 19.98 2.22
N LYS A 66 -16.11 20.65 1.93
CA LYS A 66 -14.82 20.41 2.62
C LYS A 66 -14.95 20.56 4.13
N LYS A 67 -15.59 21.64 4.59
CA LYS A 67 -15.86 21.87 6.02
C LYS A 67 -16.72 20.78 6.63
N PHE A 68 -17.76 20.35 5.94
CA PHE A 68 -18.64 19.30 6.44
C PHE A 68 -17.90 17.94 6.52
N CYS A 69 -17.13 17.57 5.49
CA CYS A 69 -16.31 16.37 5.51
C CYS A 69 -15.31 16.39 6.67
N SER A 70 -14.60 17.51 6.87
CA SER A 70 -13.66 17.66 7.99
C SER A 70 -14.35 17.49 9.33
N LYS A 71 -15.51 18.11 9.52
CA LYS A 71 -16.30 17.95 10.75
C LYS A 71 -16.69 16.50 10.99
N VAL A 72 -17.23 15.82 9.99
CA VAL A 72 -17.63 14.40 10.12
C VAL A 72 -16.41 13.52 10.40
N SER A 73 -15.26 13.79 9.77
CA SER A 73 -14.01 13.06 10.06
C SER A 73 -13.57 13.20 11.51
N ILE A 74 -13.65 14.42 12.07
CA ILE A 74 -13.30 14.69 13.47
C ILE A 74 -14.26 13.95 14.42
N ASP A 75 -15.55 14.01 14.11
CA ASP A 75 -16.59 13.47 14.99
C ASP A 75 -16.66 11.93 14.95
N THR A 76 -16.30 11.30 13.82
CA THR A 76 -16.59 9.88 13.59
C THR A 76 -15.37 9.02 13.26
N SER A 77 -14.29 9.61 12.73
CA SER A 77 -13.12 8.89 12.21
C SER A 77 -13.47 7.78 11.18
N ALA A 78 -14.57 7.93 10.46
CA ALA A 78 -15.14 6.89 9.61
C ALA A 78 -15.21 7.27 8.11
N ILE A 79 -14.48 8.28 7.67
CA ILE A 79 -14.40 8.70 6.28
C ILE A 79 -13.02 8.37 5.72
N GLN A 80 -13.00 7.83 4.51
CA GLN A 80 -11.81 7.73 3.67
C GLN A 80 -11.81 8.86 2.64
N TYR A 81 -10.62 9.32 2.25
CA TYR A 81 -10.46 10.32 1.20
C TYR A 81 -9.63 9.74 0.07
N GLU A 82 -10.09 9.97 -1.16
CA GLU A 82 -9.37 9.69 -2.39
C GLU A 82 -9.14 10.98 -3.17
N ASN A 83 -7.98 11.10 -3.78
CA ASN A 83 -7.61 12.31 -4.52
C ASN A 83 -8.18 12.27 -5.95
N ASP A 84 -9.37 12.86 -6.14
CA ASP A 84 -10.04 12.93 -7.43
C ASP A 84 -9.22 13.70 -8.50
N ASP A 85 -8.46 14.70 -8.08
CA ASP A 85 -7.63 15.47 -9.02
C ASP A 85 -6.50 14.63 -9.64
N LEU A 86 -6.03 13.58 -8.95
CA LEU A 86 -5.09 12.59 -9.47
C LEU A 86 -5.77 11.45 -10.24
N MET A 87 -6.97 11.02 -9.81
CA MET A 87 -7.68 9.88 -10.41
C MET A 87 -8.40 10.26 -11.71
N ARG A 88 -9.09 11.38 -11.72
CA ARG A 88 -9.96 11.80 -12.83
C ARG A 88 -9.26 11.87 -14.20
N PRO A 89 -8.01 12.34 -14.36
CA PRO A 89 -7.34 12.34 -15.65
C PRO A 89 -7.26 10.97 -16.33
N ASP A 90 -7.10 9.89 -15.52
CA ASP A 90 -6.94 8.52 -16.03
C ASP A 90 -8.26 7.75 -16.09
N TYR A 91 -9.18 8.02 -15.15
CA TYR A 91 -10.40 7.23 -14.97
C TYR A 91 -11.68 7.95 -15.46
N GLY A 92 -11.62 9.25 -15.74
CA GLY A 92 -12.81 10.04 -16.06
C GLY A 92 -13.60 10.41 -14.81
N ASP A 93 -14.86 10.73 -14.97
CA ASP A 93 -15.79 11.14 -13.88
C ASP A 93 -16.84 10.07 -13.53
N ASP A 94 -16.76 8.90 -14.18
CA ASP A 94 -17.64 7.75 -13.93
C ASP A 94 -16.80 6.57 -13.42
N TYR A 95 -16.17 6.74 -12.27
CA TYR A 95 -15.42 5.71 -11.57
C TYR A 95 -15.86 5.62 -10.12
N GLY A 96 -15.65 4.45 -9.55
CA GLY A 96 -15.80 4.19 -8.12
C GLY A 96 -14.51 3.64 -7.53
N ILE A 97 -14.47 3.58 -6.21
CA ILE A 97 -13.37 2.94 -5.49
C ILE A 97 -13.76 1.50 -5.17
N ALA A 98 -13.06 0.56 -5.77
CA ALA A 98 -13.26 -0.86 -5.49
C ALA A 98 -12.61 -1.22 -4.16
N CYS A 99 -13.36 -1.81 -3.24
CA CYS A 99 -12.94 -2.21 -1.91
C CYS A 99 -12.46 -1.01 -1.07
N CYS A 100 -11.15 -0.73 -1.01
CA CYS A 100 -10.59 0.29 -0.13
C CYS A 100 -9.97 1.48 -0.87
N VAL A 101 -9.22 1.23 -1.95
CA VAL A 101 -8.34 2.25 -2.56
C VAL A 101 -8.23 2.18 -4.08
N SER A 102 -8.79 1.16 -4.73
CA SER A 102 -8.58 0.92 -6.16
C SER A 102 -9.62 1.63 -7.02
N PRO A 103 -9.26 2.62 -7.83
CA PRO A 103 -10.19 3.22 -8.77
C PRO A 103 -10.55 2.25 -9.89
N MET A 104 -11.81 2.26 -10.31
CA MET A 104 -12.31 1.41 -11.38
C MET A 104 -13.41 2.10 -12.16
N LYS A 105 -13.31 2.14 -13.48
CA LYS A 105 -14.39 2.64 -14.35
C LYS A 105 -15.60 1.72 -14.25
N ILE A 106 -16.72 2.25 -13.83
CA ILE A 106 -17.94 1.48 -13.57
C ILE A 106 -18.44 0.85 -14.87
N GLY A 107 -18.73 -0.45 -14.83
CA GLY A 107 -19.20 -1.22 -15.98
C GLY A 107 -18.16 -1.49 -17.08
N LYS A 108 -16.96 -0.90 -17.04
CA LYS A 108 -15.95 -0.96 -18.10
C LYS A 108 -14.64 -1.63 -17.69
N GLN A 109 -14.37 -1.68 -16.41
CA GLN A 109 -13.17 -2.33 -15.89
C GLN A 109 -13.54 -3.42 -14.91
N MET A 110 -12.77 -4.50 -14.93
CA MET A 110 -12.85 -5.61 -13.99
C MET A 110 -11.50 -5.75 -13.30
N GLN A 111 -11.52 -5.86 -11.98
CA GLN A 111 -10.32 -6.06 -11.19
C GLN A 111 -10.13 -7.53 -10.84
N LEU A 112 -9.00 -8.09 -11.27
CA LEU A 112 -8.52 -9.37 -10.77
C LEU A 112 -7.71 -9.13 -9.52
N PHE A 113 -8.27 -9.46 -8.37
CA PHE A 113 -7.69 -9.17 -7.08
C PHE A 113 -6.37 -9.94 -6.86
N GLY A 114 -5.39 -9.27 -6.24
CA GLY A 114 -4.06 -9.82 -5.98
C GLY A 114 -3.74 -9.93 -4.49
N ALA A 115 -2.53 -10.41 -4.24
CA ALA A 115 -1.90 -10.45 -2.93
C ALA A 115 -0.89 -9.29 -2.79
N ARG A 116 -0.14 -9.26 -1.70
CA ARG A 116 0.94 -8.29 -1.50
C ARG A 116 2.27 -8.98 -1.35
N ALA A 117 3.29 -8.44 -2.01
CA ALA A 117 4.67 -8.87 -1.86
C ALA A 117 5.31 -8.18 -0.64
N ASN A 118 5.89 -8.96 0.27
CA ASN A 118 6.65 -8.44 1.40
C ASN A 118 8.07 -8.08 0.95
N LEU A 119 8.30 -6.82 0.58
CA LEU A 119 9.60 -6.37 0.08
C LEU A 119 10.66 -6.27 1.19
N ALA A 120 10.29 -6.02 2.44
CA ALA A 120 11.24 -6.02 3.55
C ALA A 120 11.82 -7.43 3.78
N LYS A 121 10.99 -8.46 3.64
CA LYS A 121 11.46 -9.85 3.69
C LYS A 121 12.31 -10.21 2.47
N ALA A 122 11.95 -9.72 1.29
CA ALA A 122 12.74 -9.90 0.08
C ALA A 122 14.13 -9.28 0.19
N LEU A 123 14.27 -8.14 0.88
CA LEU A 123 15.56 -7.52 1.18
C LEU A 123 16.43 -8.43 2.07
N LEU A 124 15.86 -9.07 3.09
CA LEU A 124 16.58 -10.03 3.93
C LEU A 124 16.97 -11.29 3.15
N TYR A 125 16.13 -11.77 2.24
CA TYR A 125 16.48 -12.85 1.31
C TYR A 125 17.65 -12.45 0.40
N ALA A 126 17.66 -11.21 -0.09
CA ALA A 126 18.76 -10.70 -0.91
C ALA A 126 20.10 -10.73 -0.16
N ILE A 127 20.12 -10.30 1.09
CA ILE A 127 21.30 -10.34 1.95
C ILE A 127 21.76 -11.79 2.21
N ASN A 128 20.81 -12.72 2.36
CA ASN A 128 21.07 -14.11 2.71
C ASN A 128 21.17 -15.08 1.51
N GLY A 129 21.40 -14.58 0.28
CA GLY A 129 21.55 -15.43 -0.90
C GLY A 129 20.31 -16.24 -1.27
N GLY A 130 19.12 -15.69 -1.00
CA GLY A 130 17.83 -16.33 -1.26
C GLY A 130 17.34 -17.26 -0.16
N ARG A 131 17.97 -17.25 1.01
CA ARG A 131 17.57 -18.04 2.19
C ARG A 131 16.71 -17.21 3.12
N ASP A 132 15.70 -17.85 3.71
CA ASP A 132 14.88 -17.26 4.75
C ASP A 132 15.68 -17.08 6.05
N GLU A 133 15.72 -15.88 6.60
CA GLU A 133 16.51 -15.52 7.77
C GLU A 133 16.04 -16.21 9.05
N ILE A 134 14.79 -16.64 9.10
CA ILE A 134 14.23 -17.33 10.27
C ILE A 134 14.41 -18.83 10.16
N SER A 135 13.90 -19.44 9.09
CA SER A 135 13.91 -20.90 8.91
C SER A 135 15.21 -21.45 8.31
N GLY A 136 15.96 -20.62 7.59
CA GLY A 136 17.14 -21.04 6.85
C GLY A 136 16.86 -21.73 5.52
N VAL A 137 15.59 -21.89 5.16
CA VAL A 137 15.16 -22.56 3.92
C VAL A 137 15.54 -21.72 2.70
N GLN A 138 16.05 -22.38 1.65
CA GLN A 138 16.27 -21.73 0.36
C GLN A 138 14.92 -21.46 -0.31
N VAL A 139 14.55 -20.18 -0.42
CA VAL A 139 13.25 -19.73 -0.95
C VAL A 139 13.32 -19.38 -2.44
N SER A 140 14.43 -18.75 -2.87
CA SER A 140 14.66 -18.38 -4.26
C SER A 140 15.76 -19.24 -4.90
N PRO A 141 16.01 -19.13 -6.21
CA PRO A 141 17.25 -19.65 -6.79
C PRO A 141 18.46 -19.18 -6.00
N LYS A 142 19.39 -20.09 -5.77
CA LYS A 142 20.60 -19.80 -5.00
C LYS A 142 21.48 -18.80 -5.73
N PHE A 143 21.98 -17.81 -5.00
CA PHE A 143 23.03 -16.89 -5.41
C PHE A 143 23.95 -16.60 -4.22
N GLU A 144 25.08 -15.95 -4.44
CA GLU A 144 26.05 -15.70 -3.39
C GLU A 144 25.49 -14.73 -2.35
N PRO A 145 25.45 -15.13 -1.06
CA PRO A 145 25.05 -14.24 0.03
C PRO A 145 26.09 -13.13 0.23
N ILE A 146 25.67 -12.06 0.89
CA ILE A 146 26.61 -11.05 1.38
C ILE A 146 27.34 -11.64 2.57
N THR A 147 28.68 -11.72 2.48
CA THR A 147 29.52 -12.31 3.55
C THR A 147 30.35 -11.26 4.30
N SER A 148 30.39 -10.03 3.81
CA SER A 148 31.09 -8.90 4.44
C SER A 148 30.58 -8.64 5.86
N GLU A 149 31.44 -8.13 6.73
CA GLU A 149 31.08 -7.73 8.09
C GLU A 149 30.13 -6.54 8.10
N TYR A 150 30.33 -5.61 7.18
CA TYR A 150 29.48 -4.43 6.99
C TYR A 150 28.78 -4.51 5.65
N LEU A 151 27.54 -4.01 5.59
CA LEU A 151 26.79 -3.93 4.34
C LEU A 151 27.30 -2.79 3.46
N ASP A 152 27.50 -3.10 2.19
CA ASP A 152 27.75 -2.13 1.12
C ASP A 152 26.45 -1.82 0.40
N TYR A 153 26.18 -0.53 0.15
CA TYR A 153 24.92 -0.08 -0.43
C TYR A 153 24.69 -0.61 -1.85
N ASP A 154 25.72 -0.55 -2.69
CA ASP A 154 25.59 -0.94 -4.09
C ASP A 154 25.47 -2.46 -4.22
N GLU A 155 26.22 -3.23 -3.41
CA GLU A 155 26.09 -4.68 -3.35
C GLU A 155 24.70 -5.12 -2.89
N VAL A 156 24.16 -4.52 -1.82
CA VAL A 156 22.81 -4.82 -1.30
C VAL A 156 21.77 -4.48 -2.34
N LEU A 157 21.89 -3.32 -2.99
CA LEU A 157 20.92 -2.86 -3.99
C LEU A 157 20.89 -3.81 -5.20
N ASP A 158 22.04 -4.24 -5.73
CA ASP A 158 22.11 -5.17 -6.87
C ASP A 158 21.47 -6.52 -6.54
N LYS A 159 21.78 -7.09 -5.38
CA LYS A 159 21.17 -8.35 -4.92
C LYS A 159 19.67 -8.19 -4.67
N PHE A 160 19.24 -7.06 -4.13
CA PHE A 160 17.82 -6.77 -3.91
C PHE A 160 17.07 -6.61 -5.24
N GLU A 161 17.64 -5.93 -6.23
CA GLU A 161 17.09 -5.84 -7.58
C GLU A 161 16.91 -7.24 -8.20
N THR A 162 17.91 -8.11 -8.06
CA THR A 162 17.84 -9.50 -8.51
C THR A 162 16.70 -10.26 -7.81
N MET A 163 16.56 -10.08 -6.50
CA MET A 163 15.48 -10.70 -5.72
C MET A 163 14.10 -10.17 -6.13
N MET A 164 13.94 -8.87 -6.35
CA MET A 164 12.69 -8.27 -6.79
C MET A 164 12.25 -8.80 -8.17
N ARG A 165 13.18 -8.98 -9.11
CA ARG A 165 12.89 -9.57 -10.43
C ARG A 165 12.35 -11.00 -10.31
N TRP A 166 13.03 -11.83 -9.50
CA TRP A 166 12.57 -13.19 -9.24
C TRP A 166 11.21 -13.21 -8.56
N LEU A 167 11.02 -12.38 -7.52
CA LEU A 167 9.76 -12.28 -6.78
C LEU A 167 8.61 -11.85 -7.69
N ALA A 168 8.81 -10.86 -8.55
CA ALA A 168 7.80 -10.40 -9.51
C ALA A 168 7.34 -11.54 -10.43
N LYS A 169 8.28 -12.35 -10.94
CA LYS A 169 7.97 -13.54 -11.76
C LYS A 169 7.13 -14.56 -11.01
N VAL A 170 7.56 -14.92 -9.78
CA VAL A 170 6.83 -15.87 -8.94
C VAL A 170 5.44 -15.35 -8.60
N TYR A 171 5.36 -14.08 -8.22
CA TYR A 171 4.13 -13.42 -7.85
C TYR A 171 3.11 -13.42 -8.99
N VAL A 172 3.51 -12.99 -10.19
CA VAL A 172 2.63 -13.01 -11.37
C VAL A 172 2.19 -14.43 -11.72
N ASN A 173 3.10 -15.41 -11.69
CA ASN A 173 2.75 -16.80 -12.00
C ASN A 173 1.80 -17.41 -10.96
N ALA A 174 2.01 -17.15 -9.67
CA ALA A 174 1.09 -17.60 -8.64
C ALA A 174 -0.32 -17.03 -8.84
N LEU A 175 -0.41 -15.73 -9.14
CA LEU A 175 -1.70 -15.09 -9.41
C LEU A 175 -2.37 -15.61 -10.69
N LYS A 176 -1.60 -15.96 -11.73
CA LYS A 176 -2.16 -16.62 -12.92
C LYS A 176 -2.89 -17.91 -12.56
N VAL A 177 -2.27 -18.75 -11.72
CA VAL A 177 -2.88 -20.00 -11.27
C VAL A 177 -4.13 -19.75 -10.44
N ILE A 178 -4.07 -18.79 -9.51
CA ILE A 178 -5.19 -18.42 -8.65
C ILE A 178 -6.37 -17.92 -9.50
N HIS A 179 -6.15 -17.00 -10.42
CA HIS A 179 -7.22 -16.46 -11.28
C HIS A 179 -7.79 -17.51 -12.23
N TYR A 180 -6.95 -18.38 -12.79
CA TYR A 180 -7.43 -19.51 -13.56
C TYR A 180 -8.33 -20.43 -12.73
N MET A 181 -7.96 -20.72 -11.49
CA MET A 181 -8.77 -21.56 -10.59
C MET A 181 -10.08 -20.89 -10.20
N HIS A 182 -10.08 -19.58 -9.96
CA HIS A 182 -11.32 -18.85 -9.73
C HIS A 182 -12.23 -18.91 -10.95
N ASP A 183 -11.69 -18.69 -12.13
CA ASP A 183 -12.45 -18.64 -13.37
C ASP A 183 -12.97 -20.01 -13.81
N LYS A 184 -12.28 -21.08 -13.42
CA LYS A 184 -12.79 -22.45 -13.54
C LYS A 184 -14.16 -22.62 -12.86
N TYR A 185 -14.45 -21.84 -11.83
CA TYR A 185 -15.75 -21.80 -11.12
C TYR A 185 -16.60 -20.60 -11.53
N ALA A 186 -16.42 -20.10 -12.75
CA ALA A 186 -17.21 -19.04 -13.36
C ALA A 186 -17.13 -17.66 -12.68
N TYR A 187 -16.02 -17.36 -12.00
CA TYR A 187 -15.85 -16.06 -11.32
C TYR A 187 -16.04 -14.87 -12.28
N GLU A 188 -15.32 -14.87 -13.41
CA GLU A 188 -15.43 -13.79 -14.40
C GLU A 188 -16.81 -13.74 -15.03
N ALA A 189 -17.43 -14.89 -15.33
CA ALA A 189 -18.75 -14.94 -15.92
C ALA A 189 -19.82 -14.27 -15.03
N TYR A 190 -19.71 -14.43 -13.72
CA TYR A 190 -20.59 -13.74 -12.77
C TYR A 190 -20.33 -12.22 -12.75
N GLN A 191 -19.08 -11.81 -12.78
CA GLN A 191 -18.72 -10.38 -12.79
C GLN A 191 -19.19 -9.70 -14.07
N MET A 192 -19.12 -10.37 -15.22
CA MET A 192 -19.54 -9.85 -16.51
C MET A 192 -21.02 -9.46 -16.57
N ALA A 193 -21.87 -10.01 -15.72
CA ALA A 193 -23.27 -9.63 -15.63
C ALA A 193 -23.49 -8.16 -15.24
N LEU A 194 -22.47 -7.53 -14.64
CA LEU A 194 -22.49 -6.14 -14.17
C LEU A 194 -21.71 -5.19 -15.08
N HIS A 195 -21.26 -5.66 -16.25
CA HIS A 195 -20.37 -4.92 -17.14
C HIS A 195 -20.98 -4.69 -18.52
N ASP A 196 -20.46 -3.67 -19.18
CA ASP A 196 -20.69 -3.42 -20.61
C ASP A 196 -20.01 -4.53 -21.46
N GLY A 197 -20.14 -4.45 -22.78
CA GLY A 197 -19.64 -5.50 -23.68
C GLY A 197 -18.12 -5.71 -23.58
N ASP A 198 -17.35 -4.66 -23.84
CA ASP A 198 -15.88 -4.73 -23.81
C ASP A 198 -15.36 -4.31 -22.43
N VAL A 199 -14.70 -5.24 -21.76
CA VAL A 199 -14.19 -5.03 -20.41
C VAL A 199 -12.66 -5.04 -20.39
N GLU A 200 -12.08 -3.96 -19.88
CA GLU A 200 -10.68 -3.88 -19.56
C GLU A 200 -10.40 -4.61 -18.24
N ARG A 201 -9.50 -5.57 -18.28
CA ARG A 201 -9.07 -6.28 -17.07
C ARG A 201 -7.86 -5.62 -16.48
N ILE A 202 -7.94 -5.28 -15.21
CA ILE A 202 -6.82 -4.81 -14.39
C ILE A 202 -6.48 -5.86 -13.34
N ARG A 203 -5.20 -6.01 -13.08
CA ARG A 203 -4.69 -6.90 -12.03
C ARG A 203 -4.18 -6.08 -10.88
N ALA A 204 -4.86 -6.14 -9.76
CA ALA A 204 -4.40 -5.56 -8.52
C ALA A 204 -3.20 -6.34 -7.99
N THR A 205 -2.05 -5.72 -7.94
CA THR A 205 -0.88 -6.19 -7.23
C THR A 205 -0.63 -5.31 -6.02
N GLY A 206 0.34 -5.64 -5.18
CA GLY A 206 0.65 -4.78 -4.05
C GLY A 206 1.98 -5.11 -3.40
N ILE A 207 2.51 -4.12 -2.71
CA ILE A 207 3.72 -4.24 -1.90
C ILE A 207 3.45 -3.84 -0.45
N ALA A 208 4.17 -4.51 0.45
CA ALA A 208 4.20 -4.22 1.87
C ALA A 208 5.63 -3.96 2.33
N GLY A 209 5.80 -3.05 3.29
CA GLY A 209 7.09 -2.76 3.90
C GLY A 209 7.94 -1.73 3.16
N ILE A 210 7.33 -0.85 2.35
CA ILE A 210 8.07 0.16 1.58
C ILE A 210 8.90 1.09 2.46
N SER A 211 8.36 1.56 3.58
CA SER A 211 9.09 2.41 4.52
C SER A 211 10.27 1.69 5.16
N ILE A 212 10.14 0.40 5.46
CA ILE A 212 11.23 -0.41 6.04
C ILE A 212 12.35 -0.61 5.02
N VAL A 213 11.99 -0.85 3.76
CA VAL A 213 12.99 -0.98 2.68
C VAL A 213 13.71 0.34 2.45
N ALA A 214 12.97 1.45 2.37
CA ALA A 214 13.56 2.77 2.20
C ALA A 214 14.49 3.12 3.36
N ASP A 215 14.05 2.88 4.60
CA ASP A 215 14.84 3.12 5.81
C ASP A 215 16.08 2.23 5.87
N SER A 216 15.96 0.93 5.54
CA SER A 216 17.07 -0.01 5.54
C SER A 216 18.13 0.39 4.51
N LEU A 217 17.73 0.73 3.29
CA LEU A 217 18.66 1.17 2.26
C LEU A 217 19.28 2.53 2.59
N ALA A 218 18.50 3.46 3.19
CA ALA A 218 19.05 4.74 3.66
C ALA A 218 20.06 4.53 4.81
N ALA A 219 19.76 3.64 5.76
CA ALA A 219 20.67 3.30 6.85
C ALA A 219 21.98 2.71 6.31
N ILE A 220 21.92 1.78 5.36
CA ILE A 220 23.10 1.18 4.74
C ILE A 220 23.94 2.23 3.98
N ARG A 221 23.27 3.15 3.28
CA ARG A 221 23.94 4.22 2.52
C ARG A 221 24.65 5.24 3.40
N ASP A 222 24.01 5.66 4.49
CA ASP A 222 24.41 6.84 5.27
C ASP A 222 25.16 6.47 6.56
N THR A 223 25.17 5.19 6.96
CA THR A 223 25.77 4.71 8.22
C THR A 223 26.59 3.47 8.01
N LYS A 224 27.25 2.98 9.07
CA LYS A 224 27.90 1.66 9.06
C LYS A 224 26.93 0.65 9.65
N VAL A 225 26.49 -0.31 8.85
CA VAL A 225 25.60 -1.39 9.29
C VAL A 225 26.38 -2.69 9.35
N LYS A 226 26.69 -3.15 10.57
CA LYS A 226 27.35 -4.42 10.84
C LYS A 226 26.34 -5.55 10.83
N VAL A 227 26.69 -6.67 10.20
CA VAL A 227 25.84 -7.85 10.10
C VAL A 227 26.16 -8.83 11.22
N ILE A 228 25.16 -9.20 11.98
CA ILE A 228 25.26 -10.28 12.98
C ILE A 228 24.70 -11.56 12.36
N ARG A 229 25.55 -12.60 12.33
CA ARG A 229 25.20 -13.90 11.75
C ARG A 229 25.05 -14.97 12.80
N ASP A 230 24.13 -15.89 12.56
CA ASP A 230 23.98 -17.10 13.37
C ASP A 230 24.98 -18.21 12.92
N GLU A 231 24.90 -19.35 13.58
CA GLU A 231 25.74 -20.52 13.30
C GLU A 231 25.58 -21.07 11.87
N ARG A 232 24.45 -20.76 11.21
CA ARG A 232 24.15 -21.15 9.83
C ARG A 232 24.72 -20.15 8.80
N GLY A 233 25.37 -19.07 9.29
CA GLY A 233 25.88 -17.97 8.47
C GLY A 233 24.80 -17.04 7.96
N LEU A 234 23.59 -17.10 8.52
CA LEU A 234 22.49 -16.20 8.15
C LEU A 234 22.62 -14.87 8.87
N ALA A 235 22.43 -13.78 8.14
CA ALA A 235 22.23 -12.45 8.72
C ALA A 235 20.87 -12.44 9.46
N VAL A 236 20.93 -12.39 10.78
CA VAL A 236 19.74 -12.46 11.66
C VAL A 236 19.51 -11.19 12.47
N ASP A 237 20.56 -10.37 12.60
CA ASP A 237 20.47 -9.08 13.30
C ASP A 237 21.49 -8.09 12.71
N PHE A 238 21.32 -6.80 13.04
CA PHE A 238 22.16 -5.72 12.52
C PHE A 238 22.47 -4.70 13.62
N GLU A 239 23.75 -4.34 13.74
CA GLU A 239 24.23 -3.23 14.58
C GLU A 239 24.53 -2.02 13.69
N ARG A 240 24.08 -0.85 14.08
CA ARG A 240 24.26 0.36 13.29
C ARG A 240 25.06 1.42 14.05
N GLU A 241 26.06 1.98 13.41
CA GLU A 241 26.85 3.11 13.89
C GLU A 241 26.57 4.33 13.02
N GLY A 242 26.01 5.39 13.58
CA GLY A 242 25.66 6.63 12.89
C GLY A 242 24.17 6.85 12.80
N GLU A 243 23.78 7.96 12.19
CA GLU A 243 22.39 8.37 12.01
C GLU A 243 22.04 8.53 10.53
N TYR A 244 20.80 8.23 10.18
CA TYR A 244 20.23 8.48 8.87
C TYR A 244 18.88 9.18 9.04
N VAL A 245 18.38 9.77 7.98
CA VAL A 245 17.04 10.39 7.98
C VAL A 245 16.04 9.35 7.48
N PRO A 246 15.10 8.88 8.33
CA PRO A 246 14.08 7.92 7.93
C PRO A 246 13.07 8.52 6.94
N PHE A 247 12.38 7.65 6.20
CA PHE A 247 11.21 7.98 5.39
C PHE A 247 10.12 8.64 6.25
N GLY A 248 9.41 9.63 5.69
CA GLY A 248 8.39 10.38 6.41
C GLY A 248 8.90 11.69 7.01
N ASN A 249 10.13 12.12 6.70
CA ASN A 249 10.71 13.38 7.17
C ASN A 249 10.94 14.40 6.05
N ASN A 250 10.32 14.20 4.89
CA ASN A 250 10.49 15.04 3.69
C ASN A 250 11.98 15.21 3.31
N ASP A 251 12.71 14.11 3.33
CA ASP A 251 14.10 14.04 2.89
C ASP A 251 14.16 13.43 1.49
N ASP A 252 14.57 14.22 0.50
CA ASP A 252 14.56 13.79 -0.91
C ASP A 252 15.44 12.56 -1.17
N ARG A 253 16.52 12.37 -0.41
CA ARG A 253 17.44 11.24 -0.59
C ARG A 253 16.81 9.93 -0.14
N THR A 254 16.10 9.92 0.97
CA THR A 254 15.41 8.74 1.49
C THR A 254 14.10 8.50 0.75
N ASP A 255 13.32 9.56 0.49
CA ASP A 255 12.07 9.48 -0.26
C ASP A 255 12.30 8.94 -1.68
N ALA A 256 13.39 9.33 -2.35
CA ALA A 256 13.76 8.81 -3.66
C ALA A 256 14.02 7.29 -3.69
N ILE A 257 14.46 6.70 -2.58
CA ILE A 257 14.60 5.24 -2.48
C ILE A 257 13.23 4.57 -2.53
N ALA A 258 12.25 5.07 -1.76
CA ALA A 258 10.89 4.54 -1.77
C ALA A 258 10.24 4.66 -3.16
N VAL A 259 10.41 5.81 -3.81
CA VAL A 259 9.96 6.04 -5.19
C VAL A 259 10.57 5.01 -6.14
N LYS A 260 11.89 4.90 -6.16
CA LYS A 260 12.63 3.99 -7.05
C LYS A 260 12.23 2.52 -6.84
N VAL A 261 12.11 2.07 -5.60
CA VAL A 261 11.69 0.69 -5.31
C VAL A 261 10.28 0.41 -5.82
N THR A 262 9.36 1.35 -5.63
CA THR A 262 7.98 1.24 -6.13
C THR A 262 7.93 1.15 -7.66
N GLU A 263 8.66 2.03 -8.35
CA GLU A 263 8.77 2.03 -9.82
C GLU A 263 9.37 0.74 -10.35
N ARG A 264 10.52 0.32 -9.79
CA ARG A 264 11.24 -0.87 -10.24
C ARG A 264 10.42 -2.14 -10.07
N PHE A 265 9.74 -2.31 -8.93
CA PHE A 265 8.92 -3.49 -8.73
C PHE A 265 7.75 -3.53 -9.72
N MET A 266 7.12 -2.38 -10.02
CA MET A 266 6.08 -2.29 -11.04
C MET A 266 6.61 -2.60 -12.45
N GLU A 267 7.80 -2.10 -12.81
CA GLU A 267 8.46 -2.46 -14.07
C GLU A 267 8.66 -3.98 -14.18
N TYR A 268 9.14 -4.63 -13.13
CA TYR A 268 9.35 -6.09 -13.12
C TYR A 268 8.03 -6.87 -13.21
N LEU A 269 6.98 -6.43 -12.59
CA LEU A 269 5.65 -7.03 -12.73
C LEU A 269 5.15 -6.96 -14.19
N ARG A 270 5.36 -5.82 -14.85
CA ARG A 270 4.94 -5.58 -16.25
C ARG A 270 5.74 -6.40 -17.28
N MET A 271 6.90 -6.92 -16.92
CA MET A 271 7.67 -7.83 -17.80
C MET A 271 7.04 -9.21 -17.99
N HIS A 272 6.03 -9.53 -17.20
CA HIS A 272 5.43 -10.86 -17.21
C HIS A 272 3.99 -10.82 -17.72
N GLU A 273 3.69 -11.77 -18.61
CA GLU A 273 2.36 -11.97 -19.12
C GLU A 273 1.38 -12.35 -18.00
N THR A 274 0.23 -11.73 -17.99
CA THR A 274 -0.81 -11.91 -16.96
C THR A 274 -1.95 -12.80 -17.46
N TYR A 275 -2.80 -13.27 -16.56
CA TYR A 275 -4.00 -14.02 -16.92
C TYR A 275 -4.94 -13.13 -17.74
N ARG A 276 -5.40 -13.63 -18.91
CA ARG A 276 -6.27 -12.92 -19.87
C ARG A 276 -5.79 -11.51 -20.24
N GLY A 277 -4.48 -11.26 -20.22
CA GLY A 277 -3.92 -9.97 -20.60
C GLY A 277 -4.27 -8.83 -19.65
N ALA A 278 -4.64 -9.12 -18.39
CA ALA A 278 -4.98 -8.09 -17.41
C ALA A 278 -3.80 -7.15 -17.18
N LYS A 279 -4.05 -5.83 -17.19
CA LYS A 279 -3.01 -4.81 -16.96
C LYS A 279 -2.61 -4.79 -15.50
N PRO A 280 -1.32 -4.97 -15.14
CA PRO A 280 -0.90 -4.86 -13.76
C PRO A 280 -1.07 -3.44 -13.23
N THR A 281 -1.68 -3.30 -12.08
CA THR A 281 -1.67 -2.12 -11.22
C THR A 281 -0.99 -2.48 -9.90
N GLN A 282 -0.64 -1.50 -9.07
CA GLN A 282 0.04 -1.74 -7.81
C GLN A 282 -0.57 -0.89 -6.71
N SER A 283 -0.62 -1.44 -5.51
CA SER A 283 -0.98 -0.72 -4.29
C SER A 283 0.15 -0.72 -3.26
N LEU A 284 0.20 0.34 -2.48
CA LEU A 284 0.96 0.43 -1.24
C LEU A 284 -0.04 0.40 -0.09
N LEU A 285 -0.54 -0.79 0.20
CA LEU A 285 -1.62 -1.01 1.15
C LEU A 285 -1.39 -2.33 1.88
N THR A 286 -1.53 -2.35 3.20
CA THR A 286 -1.38 -3.57 4.01
C THR A 286 -2.69 -4.01 4.67
N ILE A 287 -3.67 -3.12 4.77
CA ILE A 287 -4.84 -3.32 5.64
C ILE A 287 -4.33 -3.68 7.05
N THR A 288 -4.93 -4.64 7.73
CA THR A 288 -4.51 -5.15 9.05
C THR A 288 -3.38 -6.20 8.96
N SER A 289 -2.98 -6.60 7.76
CA SER A 289 -1.94 -7.62 7.55
C SER A 289 -0.52 -7.17 7.92
N ASN A 290 -0.32 -5.87 8.17
CA ASN A 290 0.95 -5.30 8.63
C ASN A 290 1.51 -6.01 9.88
N VAL A 291 0.64 -6.46 10.78
CA VAL A 291 1.02 -7.25 11.97
C VAL A 291 1.58 -8.62 11.56
N VAL A 292 0.92 -9.29 10.62
CA VAL A 292 1.34 -10.61 10.13
C VAL A 292 2.67 -10.52 9.38
N TYR A 293 2.83 -9.50 8.52
CA TYR A 293 4.12 -9.26 7.86
C TYR A 293 5.23 -9.03 8.87
N GLY A 294 4.98 -8.23 9.91
CA GLY A 294 5.93 -7.99 10.98
C GLY A 294 6.37 -9.28 11.69
N LYS A 295 5.41 -10.10 12.10
CA LYS A 295 5.65 -11.39 12.78
C LYS A 295 6.51 -12.35 11.95
N LYS A 296 6.40 -12.30 10.63
CA LYS A 296 7.11 -13.20 9.71
C LYS A 296 8.42 -12.63 9.16
N THR A 297 8.84 -11.46 9.60
CA THR A 297 10.05 -10.78 9.11
C THR A 297 11.03 -10.59 10.24
N GLY A 298 12.27 -11.01 10.04
CA GLY A 298 13.39 -10.85 10.97
C GLY A 298 13.76 -9.38 11.20
N THR A 299 14.79 -9.13 12.00
CA THR A 299 15.37 -7.80 12.20
C THR A 299 15.86 -7.24 10.86
N THR A 300 15.69 -5.95 10.64
CA THR A 300 16.05 -5.27 9.39
C THR A 300 17.12 -4.21 9.60
N PRO A 301 17.94 -3.89 8.58
CA PRO A 301 19.11 -3.00 8.70
C PRO A 301 18.81 -1.60 9.26
N ASP A 302 17.57 -1.12 9.12
CA ASP A 302 17.09 0.14 9.70
C ASP A 302 16.92 0.11 11.22
N GLY A 303 17.11 -1.05 11.85
CA GLY A 303 16.96 -1.27 13.29
C GLY A 303 15.55 -1.71 13.73
N ARG A 304 14.63 -2.02 12.80
CA ARG A 304 13.36 -2.65 13.15
C ARG A 304 13.62 -4.06 13.66
N GLN A 305 13.16 -4.35 14.85
CA GLN A 305 13.30 -5.66 15.49
C GLN A 305 12.36 -6.71 14.88
N ALA A 306 12.83 -7.96 14.86
CA ALA A 306 12.04 -9.10 14.44
C ALA A 306 10.66 -9.12 15.14
N GLY A 307 9.61 -9.42 14.42
CA GLY A 307 8.25 -9.49 14.96
C GLY A 307 7.53 -8.15 15.11
N THR A 308 8.23 -7.01 15.07
CA THR A 308 7.58 -5.70 15.13
C THR A 308 6.65 -5.51 13.93
N PRO A 309 5.39 -5.08 14.14
CA PRO A 309 4.47 -4.78 13.05
C PRO A 309 5.05 -3.79 12.03
N PHE A 310 4.71 -3.98 10.75
CA PHE A 310 5.02 -2.98 9.74
C PHE A 310 4.16 -1.74 9.92
N ALA A 311 4.62 -0.61 9.40
CA ALA A 311 3.73 0.51 9.21
C ALA A 311 2.61 0.14 8.21
N PRO A 312 1.36 0.59 8.43
CA PRO A 312 0.28 0.33 7.49
C PRO A 312 0.51 1.08 6.18
N GLY A 313 0.32 0.38 5.06
CA GLY A 313 0.41 0.99 3.72
C GLY A 313 1.73 1.70 3.45
N ALA A 314 1.63 2.96 3.07
CA ALA A 314 2.75 3.85 2.78
C ALA A 314 3.21 4.70 3.97
N ASN A 315 2.69 4.44 5.16
CA ASN A 315 3.08 5.18 6.36
C ASN A 315 4.59 5.02 6.66
N PRO A 316 5.24 6.06 7.18
CA PRO A 316 6.51 5.89 7.87
C PRO A 316 6.36 4.94 9.05
N MET A 317 7.45 4.29 9.44
CA MET A 317 7.46 3.46 10.66
C MET A 317 7.17 4.32 11.89
N ASN A 318 6.38 3.77 12.80
CA ASN A 318 5.93 4.45 14.01
C ASN A 318 7.10 5.10 14.77
N GLY A 319 6.95 6.40 15.05
CA GLY A 319 7.93 7.21 15.79
C GLY A 319 9.15 7.64 14.97
N ARG A 320 9.20 7.39 13.65
CA ARG A 320 10.30 7.82 12.78
C ARG A 320 10.05 9.14 12.04
N ASP A 321 8.81 9.56 11.92
CA ASP A 321 8.35 10.81 11.29
C ASP A 321 8.50 12.03 12.22
N LYS A 322 9.73 12.31 12.65
CA LYS A 322 10.04 13.31 13.68
C LYS A 322 9.81 14.77 13.25
N LYS A 323 9.71 15.04 11.95
CA LYS A 323 9.46 16.39 11.42
C LYS A 323 7.97 16.74 11.33
N GLY A 324 7.11 15.89 11.86
CA GLY A 324 5.67 16.12 11.97
C GLY A 324 4.86 15.74 10.74
N ALA A 325 3.55 15.92 10.86
CA ALA A 325 2.56 15.42 9.92
C ALA A 325 2.73 15.92 8.47
N VAL A 326 3.04 17.21 8.30
CA VAL A 326 3.21 17.80 6.96
C VAL A 326 4.42 17.19 6.25
N ALA A 327 5.51 16.95 6.97
CA ALA A 327 6.69 16.30 6.40
C ALA A 327 6.39 14.83 6.03
N ALA A 328 5.65 14.12 6.88
CA ALA A 328 5.23 12.74 6.59
C ALA A 328 4.33 12.67 5.35
N LEU A 329 3.33 13.54 5.25
CA LEU A 329 2.47 13.66 4.06
C LEU A 329 3.28 14.02 2.80
N ALA A 330 4.24 14.94 2.91
CA ALA A 330 5.09 15.33 1.78
C ALA A 330 5.94 14.16 1.27
N SER A 331 6.50 13.32 2.15
CA SER A 331 7.22 12.10 1.74
C SER A 331 6.30 11.12 1.00
N VAL A 332 5.10 10.88 1.52
CA VAL A 332 4.12 9.98 0.89
C VAL A 332 3.64 10.53 -0.46
N ALA A 333 3.44 11.84 -0.57
CA ALA A 333 3.00 12.49 -1.80
C ALA A 333 4.02 12.42 -2.95
N LYS A 334 5.30 12.13 -2.67
CA LYS A 334 6.34 11.89 -3.70
C LYS A 334 6.26 10.50 -4.31
N LEU A 335 5.57 9.55 -3.70
CA LEU A 335 5.46 8.20 -4.23
C LEU A 335 4.82 8.21 -5.62
N PRO A 336 5.27 7.35 -6.55
CA PRO A 336 4.90 7.44 -7.96
C PRO A 336 3.49 6.91 -8.20
N PHE A 337 2.49 7.77 -8.13
CA PHE A 337 1.08 7.43 -8.33
C PHE A 337 0.84 6.70 -9.66
N GLN A 338 1.50 7.13 -10.75
CA GLN A 338 1.40 6.47 -12.06
C GLN A 338 1.85 4.99 -12.07
N HIS A 339 2.57 4.56 -11.05
CA HIS A 339 2.98 3.17 -10.84
C HIS A 339 2.22 2.49 -9.69
N ALA A 340 1.29 3.20 -9.07
CA ALA A 340 0.53 2.72 -7.91
C ALA A 340 -0.96 3.10 -8.00
N HIS A 341 -1.57 2.94 -9.18
CA HIS A 341 -2.98 3.25 -9.44
C HIS A 341 -3.95 2.43 -8.59
N ASP A 342 -3.50 1.31 -8.02
CA ASP A 342 -4.31 0.49 -7.11
C ASP A 342 -4.33 1.02 -5.67
N GLY A 343 -3.80 2.21 -5.48
CA GLY A 343 -3.89 3.06 -4.30
C GLY A 343 -2.63 3.11 -3.44
N ILE A 344 -2.39 4.31 -2.91
CA ILE A 344 -1.35 4.58 -1.91
C ILE A 344 -2.06 4.92 -0.60
N SER A 345 -2.12 3.97 0.32
CA SER A 345 -2.81 4.15 1.59
C SER A 345 -1.92 4.85 2.62
N TYR A 346 -2.41 5.93 3.17
CA TYR A 346 -1.81 6.65 4.28
C TYR A 346 -2.83 6.87 5.39
N THR A 347 -2.57 6.32 6.56
CA THR A 347 -3.41 6.49 7.74
C THR A 347 -2.83 7.57 8.62
N PHE A 348 -3.61 8.59 8.91
CA PHE A 348 -3.19 9.73 9.70
C PHE A 348 -4.11 9.90 10.91
N ALA A 349 -3.52 10.02 12.09
CA ALA A 349 -4.24 10.28 13.33
C ALA A 349 -3.93 11.70 13.83
N ILE A 350 -4.96 12.50 14.03
CA ILE A 350 -4.86 13.83 14.67
C ILE A 350 -5.69 13.80 15.93
N THR A 351 -5.07 14.19 17.04
CA THR A 351 -5.82 14.50 18.26
C THR A 351 -6.46 15.88 18.07
N PRO A 352 -7.79 16.02 18.17
CA PRO A 352 -8.48 17.29 17.92
C PRO A 352 -7.90 18.48 18.68
N SER A 353 -7.45 18.27 19.91
CA SER A 353 -6.83 19.30 20.75
C SER A 353 -5.53 19.89 20.18
N THR A 354 -4.85 19.17 19.25
CA THR A 354 -3.63 19.70 18.59
C THR A 354 -3.94 20.69 17.48
N LEU A 355 -5.18 20.73 17.01
CA LEU A 355 -5.64 21.68 15.99
C LEU A 355 -6.05 23.04 16.59
N GLY A 356 -5.99 23.18 17.91
CA GLY A 356 -6.41 24.37 18.63
C GLY A 356 -7.93 24.41 18.85
N HIS A 357 -8.34 25.36 19.64
CA HIS A 357 -9.76 25.69 19.82
C HIS A 357 -10.08 26.87 18.91
N SER A 358 -10.49 26.63 17.69
CA SER A 358 -11.14 27.67 16.88
C SER A 358 -12.63 27.64 17.18
N GLU A 359 -13.17 28.78 17.59
CA GLU A 359 -14.60 29.05 17.60
C GLU A 359 -15.19 28.95 16.17
#